data_9476e37a10c8710db18678faff91b4ff
#
_entry.id   9476e37a10c8710db18678faff91b4ff
#
_cell.length_a   1.000
_cell.length_b   1.000
_cell.length_c   1.000
_cell.angle_alpha   90.00
_cell.angle_beta   90.00
_cell.angle_gamma   90.00
#
_symmetry.space_group_name_H-M   'P 1'
#
loop_
_entity.id
_entity.type
_entity.pdbx_description
1 polymer ?
#
loop_
_entity_poly.entity_id
_entity_poly.type
_entity_poly.pdbx_seq_one_letter_code
_entity_poly.pdbx_strand_id
1 'polypeptide(L)'
;LYRFYDPSISHTEQPMDMAFLSASMRTDFAPPEDPWLRGESISYYYFGYWIVAFFANLVNTKASIAYNLALSLIPAITSVGVIGLVYNIIKIDGGKIKFAILAGIISTVVLLAASNFEGVLEFLRFNGIGSASFWNWLSIDGITGPVTNLTDSWRPTEFWWWWRATRVINTFENGVGLDYTIHEFPVFSSLLGDLHPHFLSLPFVTLFLGLVTNFILSPRTVMPSRFFIVNLPLRKVLTAYVSAVINNAPQLICIGFILGALG
;
A
#
# COMPACT_ATOMS: atom_id res chain seq x y z
N LEU A 1 1.37 18.10 -5.49
CA LEU A 1 1.15 19.48 -5.06
C LEU A 1 1.70 19.75 -3.66
N TYR A 2 1.43 18.90 -2.64
CA TYR A 2 1.88 19.12 -1.27
C TYR A 2 3.39 19.31 -1.18
N ARG A 3 4.21 18.40 -1.74
CA ARG A 3 5.68 18.48 -1.73
C ARG A 3 6.27 19.66 -2.54
N PHE A 4 5.45 20.34 -3.31
CA PHE A 4 5.85 21.58 -3.97
C PHE A 4 5.85 22.78 -2.99
N TYR A 5 4.91 22.79 -2.03
CA TYR A 5 4.81 23.84 -1.02
C TYR A 5 5.74 23.58 0.17
N ASP A 6 5.92 22.31 0.55
CA ASP A 6 6.80 21.91 1.64
C ASP A 6 7.71 20.75 1.21
N PRO A 7 8.84 21.02 0.56
CA PRO A 7 9.81 20.01 0.15
C PRO A 7 10.77 19.60 1.28
N SER A 8 10.66 20.16 2.48
CA SER A 8 11.54 19.85 3.62
C SER A 8 11.41 18.37 4.01
N ILE A 9 12.50 17.78 4.49
CA ILE A 9 12.60 16.40 4.94
C ILE A 9 12.99 16.44 6.42
N SER A 10 12.06 16.92 7.26
CA SER A 10 12.34 17.27 8.66
C SER A 10 11.20 16.92 9.62
N HIS A 11 10.10 16.35 9.11
CA HIS A 11 8.95 16.00 9.92
C HIS A 11 8.87 14.46 10.12
N THR A 12 8.24 14.04 11.19
CA THR A 12 7.93 12.63 11.47
C THR A 12 9.11 11.68 11.23
N GLU A 13 9.01 10.67 10.40
CA GLU A 13 10.05 9.70 10.09
C GLU A 13 10.86 10.04 8.84
N GLN A 14 10.56 11.16 8.18
CA GLN A 14 11.27 11.59 6.97
C GLN A 14 12.80 11.63 7.10
N PRO A 15 13.39 12.07 8.24
CA PRO A 15 14.85 12.03 8.41
C PRO A 15 15.41 10.60 8.39
N MET A 16 14.70 9.63 8.95
CA MET A 16 15.07 8.23 8.93
C MET A 16 15.00 7.67 7.50
N ASP A 17 13.89 7.87 6.82
CA ASP A 17 13.69 7.46 5.43
C ASP A 17 14.78 8.05 4.51
N MET A 18 15.11 9.33 4.72
CA MET A 18 16.15 10.01 3.99
C MET A 18 17.55 9.44 4.29
N ALA A 19 17.80 9.02 5.53
CA ALA A 19 19.06 8.38 5.91
C ALA A 19 19.19 7.01 5.20
N PHE A 20 18.13 6.20 5.16
CA PHE A 20 18.13 4.92 4.43
C PHE A 20 18.28 5.10 2.91
N LEU A 21 17.61 6.07 2.33
CA LEU A 21 17.80 6.41 0.90
C LEU A 21 19.24 6.84 0.63
N SER A 22 19.79 7.71 1.47
CA SER A 22 21.16 8.19 1.33
C SER A 22 22.20 7.07 1.53
N ALA A 23 21.99 6.15 2.45
CA ALA A 23 22.83 4.97 2.64
C ALA A 23 22.77 4.08 1.39
N SER A 24 21.57 3.79 0.88
CA SER A 24 21.36 3.01 -0.33
C SER A 24 22.02 3.62 -1.57
N MET A 25 22.05 4.96 -1.68
CA MET A 25 22.72 5.66 -2.80
C MET A 25 24.25 5.58 -2.75
N ARG A 26 24.83 5.37 -1.58
CA ARG A 26 26.30 5.30 -1.38
C ARG A 26 26.88 3.90 -1.40
N THR A 27 26.03 2.88 -1.35
CA THR A 27 26.43 1.48 -1.23
C THR A 27 26.37 0.80 -2.60
N ASP A 28 27.44 0.04 -2.92
CA ASP A 28 27.52 -0.74 -4.16
C ASP A 28 26.91 -2.15 -4.02
N PHE A 29 26.42 -2.50 -2.84
CA PHE A 29 25.85 -3.83 -2.52
C PHE A 29 24.58 -3.72 -1.71
N ALA A 30 23.81 -4.79 -1.63
CA ALA A 30 22.60 -4.92 -0.83
C ALA A 30 22.75 -6.10 0.16
N PRO A 31 22.28 -5.96 1.41
CA PRO A 31 21.67 -4.77 2.02
C PRO A 31 22.68 -3.63 2.21
N PRO A 32 22.23 -2.36 2.18
CA PRO A 32 23.09 -1.20 2.45
C PRO A 32 23.63 -1.18 3.89
N GLU A 33 24.72 -0.45 4.10
CA GLU A 33 25.29 -0.19 5.43
C GLU A 33 24.33 0.68 6.27
N ASP A 34 24.13 0.31 7.54
CA ASP A 34 23.25 1.05 8.45
C ASP A 34 23.82 2.43 8.76
N PRO A 35 23.06 3.53 8.58
CA PRO A 35 23.55 4.89 8.81
C PRO A 35 23.80 5.23 10.28
N TRP A 36 23.28 4.44 11.24
CA TRP A 36 23.46 4.62 12.67
C TRP A 36 24.41 3.60 13.29
N LEU A 37 24.49 2.38 12.72
CA LEU A 37 25.29 1.29 13.26
C LEU A 37 26.41 0.93 12.27
N ARG A 38 27.56 1.59 12.42
CA ARG A 38 28.70 1.42 11.53
C ARG A 38 29.17 -0.02 11.45
N GLY A 39 29.32 -0.51 10.23
CA GLY A 39 29.82 -1.86 9.92
C GLY A 39 28.73 -2.94 9.92
N GLU A 40 27.50 -2.56 10.24
CA GLU A 40 26.35 -3.46 10.16
C GLU A 40 25.48 -3.10 8.95
N SER A 41 24.70 -4.05 8.48
CA SER A 41 23.72 -3.83 7.42
C SER A 41 22.41 -3.32 8.00
N ILE A 42 21.65 -2.54 7.21
CA ILE A 42 20.30 -2.10 7.58
C ILE A 42 19.45 -3.33 7.91
N SER A 43 18.94 -3.38 9.17
CA SER A 43 17.96 -4.37 9.63
C SER A 43 16.55 -3.79 9.59
N TYR A 44 16.13 -3.33 8.42
CA TYR A 44 14.84 -2.73 8.15
C TYR A 44 14.44 -2.98 6.69
N TYR A 45 13.26 -2.62 6.28
CA TYR A 45 12.76 -2.76 4.90
C TYR A 45 13.50 -1.81 3.95
N TYR A 46 14.67 -2.18 3.49
CA TYR A 46 15.55 -1.32 2.67
C TYR A 46 15.28 -1.39 1.17
N PHE A 47 14.64 -2.43 0.67
CA PHE A 47 14.56 -2.72 -0.76
C PHE A 47 13.88 -1.61 -1.58
N GLY A 48 12.83 -1.00 -1.04
CA GLY A 48 12.16 0.15 -1.67
C GLY A 48 13.10 1.36 -1.84
N TYR A 49 13.84 1.71 -0.79
CA TYR A 49 14.84 2.78 -0.83
C TYR A 49 15.97 2.45 -1.80
N TRP A 50 16.39 1.18 -1.84
CA TRP A 50 17.44 0.72 -2.76
C TRP A 50 17.01 0.87 -4.23
N ILE A 51 15.76 0.56 -4.58
CA ILE A 51 15.21 0.81 -5.92
C ILE A 51 15.20 2.30 -6.27
N VAL A 52 14.73 3.14 -5.35
CA VAL A 52 14.74 4.61 -5.56
C VAL A 52 16.17 5.10 -5.74
N ALA A 53 17.12 4.61 -4.92
CA ALA A 53 18.53 4.92 -5.01
C ALA A 53 19.15 4.51 -6.35
N PHE A 54 18.82 3.31 -6.84
CA PHE A 54 19.27 2.82 -8.15
C PHE A 54 18.88 3.79 -9.28
N PHE A 55 17.60 4.16 -9.34
CA PHE A 55 17.14 5.11 -10.37
C PHE A 55 17.71 6.52 -10.17
N ALA A 56 17.86 6.98 -8.93
CA ALA A 56 18.45 8.28 -8.64
C ALA A 56 19.91 8.34 -9.10
N ASN A 57 20.71 7.30 -8.83
CA ASN A 57 22.09 7.20 -9.27
C ASN A 57 22.20 7.10 -10.80
N LEU A 58 21.30 6.34 -11.45
CA LEU A 58 21.27 6.21 -12.90
C LEU A 58 21.11 7.56 -13.62
N VAL A 59 20.32 8.47 -13.06
CA VAL A 59 20.09 9.82 -13.61
C VAL A 59 20.89 10.91 -12.90
N ASN A 60 21.84 10.52 -12.02
CA ASN A 60 22.70 11.41 -11.26
C ASN A 60 21.92 12.49 -10.45
N THR A 61 20.88 12.07 -9.75
CA THR A 61 20.01 12.94 -8.95
C THR A 61 20.40 12.87 -7.47
N LYS A 62 20.40 14.03 -6.79
CA LYS A 62 20.68 14.09 -5.35
C LYS A 62 19.56 13.41 -4.54
N ALA A 63 19.92 12.80 -3.39
CA ALA A 63 18.99 12.10 -2.51
C ALA A 63 17.77 12.93 -2.11
N SER A 64 17.94 14.21 -1.76
CA SER A 64 16.83 15.10 -1.39
C SER A 64 15.83 15.36 -2.52
N ILE A 65 16.30 15.39 -3.75
CA ILE A 65 15.43 15.50 -4.93
C ILE A 65 14.77 14.16 -5.21
N ALA A 66 15.52 13.05 -5.18
CA ALA A 66 15.03 11.71 -5.39
C ALA A 66 13.92 11.35 -4.40
N TYR A 67 14.07 11.71 -3.13
CA TYR A 67 13.06 11.54 -2.09
C TYR A 67 11.72 12.17 -2.48
N ASN A 68 11.73 13.46 -2.82
CA ASN A 68 10.52 14.20 -3.20
C ASN A 68 9.90 13.70 -4.52
N LEU A 69 10.74 13.28 -5.46
CA LEU A 69 10.27 12.68 -6.72
C LEU A 69 9.63 11.32 -6.48
N ALA A 70 10.21 10.48 -5.60
CA ALA A 70 9.66 9.18 -5.24
C ALA A 70 8.27 9.31 -4.62
N LEU A 71 8.07 10.25 -3.67
CA LEU A 71 6.75 10.53 -3.08
C LEU A 71 5.67 10.89 -4.11
N SER A 72 6.06 11.45 -5.24
CA SER A 72 5.14 11.77 -6.33
C SER A 72 4.99 10.62 -7.33
N LEU A 73 6.06 9.89 -7.60
CA LEU A 73 6.12 8.82 -8.58
C LEU A 73 5.37 7.56 -8.13
N ILE A 74 5.51 7.18 -6.85
CA ILE A 74 4.88 5.98 -6.29
C ILE A 74 3.36 5.98 -6.47
N PRO A 75 2.60 7.01 -6.03
CA PRO A 75 1.16 7.05 -6.27
C PRO A 75 0.80 7.15 -7.76
N ALA A 76 1.64 7.77 -8.59
CA ALA A 76 1.40 7.84 -10.03
C ALA A 76 1.49 6.45 -10.68
N ILE A 77 2.54 5.68 -10.39
CA ILE A 77 2.69 4.30 -10.90
C ILE A 77 1.58 3.40 -10.35
N THR A 78 1.26 3.52 -9.05
CA THR A 78 0.15 2.80 -8.43
C THR A 78 -1.17 3.09 -9.15
N SER A 79 -1.44 4.36 -9.46
CA SER A 79 -2.63 4.78 -10.22
C SER A 79 -2.73 4.08 -11.58
N VAL A 80 -1.63 4.07 -12.32
CA VAL A 80 -1.58 3.38 -13.63
C VAL A 80 -1.82 1.88 -13.45
N GLY A 81 -1.21 1.26 -12.42
CA GLY A 81 -1.40 -0.15 -12.09
C GLY A 81 -2.85 -0.49 -11.77
N VAL A 82 -3.50 0.30 -10.92
CA VAL A 82 -4.91 0.10 -10.54
C VAL A 82 -5.85 0.29 -11.74
N ILE A 83 -5.66 1.37 -12.51
CA ILE A 83 -6.47 1.63 -13.71
C ILE A 83 -6.31 0.47 -14.70
N GLY A 84 -5.08 0.01 -14.94
CA GLY A 84 -4.80 -1.09 -15.84
C GLY A 84 -5.42 -2.41 -15.38
N LEU A 85 -5.32 -2.72 -14.08
CA LEU A 85 -5.91 -3.92 -13.49
C LEU A 85 -7.44 -3.93 -13.64
N VAL A 86 -8.11 -2.86 -13.19
CA VAL A 86 -9.58 -2.75 -13.25
C VAL A 86 -10.06 -2.72 -14.69
N TYR A 87 -9.37 -2.00 -15.57
CA TYR A 87 -9.66 -1.97 -17.00
C TYR A 87 -9.65 -3.38 -17.59
N ASN A 88 -8.58 -4.14 -17.34
CA ASN A 88 -8.45 -5.50 -17.88
C ASN A 88 -9.53 -6.44 -17.35
N ILE A 89 -9.82 -6.42 -16.05
CA ILE A 89 -10.88 -7.23 -15.46
C ILE A 89 -12.22 -6.96 -16.15
N ILE A 90 -12.62 -5.69 -16.28
CA ILE A 90 -13.89 -5.32 -16.91
C ILE A 90 -13.89 -5.67 -18.40
N LYS A 91 -12.77 -5.54 -19.09
CA LYS A 91 -12.68 -5.86 -20.53
C LYS A 91 -12.74 -7.38 -20.81
N ILE A 92 -12.18 -8.20 -19.94
CA ILE A 92 -12.28 -9.68 -20.03
C ILE A 92 -13.74 -10.12 -19.92
N ASP A 93 -14.52 -9.46 -19.04
CA ASP A 93 -15.97 -9.71 -18.90
C ASP A 93 -16.83 -9.02 -19.98
N GLY A 94 -16.24 -8.51 -21.05
CA GLY A 94 -16.95 -7.89 -22.18
C GLY A 94 -17.45 -6.46 -21.93
N GLY A 95 -17.04 -5.82 -20.82
CA GLY A 95 -17.46 -4.48 -20.44
C GLY A 95 -17.03 -3.39 -21.44
N LYS A 96 -17.76 -2.25 -21.43
CA LYS A 96 -17.51 -1.11 -22.32
C LYS A 96 -16.25 -0.35 -21.87
N ILE A 97 -15.43 0.10 -22.83
CA ILE A 97 -14.16 0.82 -22.59
C ILE A 97 -14.36 2.03 -21.66
N LYS A 98 -15.35 2.88 -21.93
CA LYS A 98 -15.62 4.09 -21.12
C LYS A 98 -15.92 3.74 -19.65
N PHE A 99 -16.68 2.66 -19.42
CA PHE A 99 -16.98 2.18 -18.08
C PHE A 99 -15.72 1.61 -17.39
N ALA A 100 -14.91 0.85 -18.12
CA ALA A 100 -13.66 0.28 -17.59
C ALA A 100 -12.65 1.38 -17.16
N ILE A 101 -12.51 2.44 -17.96
CA ILE A 101 -11.66 3.58 -17.61
C ILE A 101 -12.20 4.32 -16.39
N LEU A 102 -13.50 4.64 -16.37
CA LEU A 102 -14.14 5.35 -15.26
C LEU A 102 -14.02 4.55 -13.95
N ALA A 103 -14.29 3.26 -14.00
CA ALA A 103 -14.15 2.39 -12.85
C ALA A 103 -12.69 2.33 -12.34
N GLY A 104 -11.71 2.27 -13.25
CA GLY A 104 -10.28 2.35 -12.90
C GLY A 104 -9.91 3.65 -12.19
N ILE A 105 -10.40 4.79 -12.69
CA ILE A 105 -10.18 6.10 -12.06
C ILE A 105 -10.84 6.14 -10.67
N ILE A 106 -12.08 5.70 -10.54
CA ILE A 106 -12.78 5.67 -9.25
C ILE A 106 -12.04 4.76 -8.26
N SER A 107 -11.61 3.57 -8.69
CA SER A 107 -10.84 2.64 -7.85
C SER A 107 -9.53 3.26 -7.37
N THR A 108 -8.86 4.03 -8.22
CA THR A 108 -7.64 4.76 -7.85
C THR A 108 -7.92 5.83 -6.79
N VAL A 109 -8.98 6.60 -6.95
CA VAL A 109 -9.39 7.62 -5.94
C VAL A 109 -9.76 6.95 -4.62
N VAL A 110 -10.48 5.83 -4.66
CA VAL A 110 -10.84 5.08 -3.46
C VAL A 110 -9.59 4.55 -2.75
N LEU A 111 -8.64 3.97 -3.48
CA LEU A 111 -7.42 3.43 -2.89
C LEU A 111 -6.51 4.52 -2.33
N LEU A 112 -6.23 5.57 -3.10
CA LEU A 112 -5.19 6.55 -2.75
C LEU A 112 -5.69 7.73 -1.93
N ALA A 113 -6.99 8.07 -1.99
CA ALA A 113 -7.53 9.24 -1.33
C ALA A 113 -8.61 8.94 -0.29
N ALA A 114 -9.55 8.03 -0.56
CA ALA A 114 -10.60 7.70 0.40
C ALA A 114 -10.11 6.73 1.49
N SER A 115 -9.35 5.72 1.12
CA SER A 115 -8.67 4.68 1.93
C SER A 115 -9.48 4.10 3.09
N ASN A 116 -9.89 4.89 4.09
CA ASN A 116 -10.81 4.47 5.14
C ASN A 116 -11.87 5.54 5.42
N PHE A 117 -12.96 5.15 6.10
CA PHE A 117 -14.09 6.03 6.37
C PHE A 117 -14.01 6.79 7.70
N GLU A 118 -12.91 6.68 8.44
CA GLU A 118 -12.79 7.33 9.74
C GLU A 118 -12.91 8.85 9.61
N GLY A 119 -12.34 9.45 8.58
CA GLY A 119 -12.51 10.88 8.31
C GLY A 119 -13.98 11.32 8.17
N VAL A 120 -14.84 10.48 7.60
CA VAL A 120 -16.30 10.73 7.55
C VAL A 120 -16.90 10.66 8.96
N LEU A 121 -16.47 9.71 9.77
CA LEU A 121 -16.91 9.58 11.15
C LEU A 121 -16.53 10.82 11.97
N GLU A 122 -15.33 11.35 11.80
CA GLU A 122 -14.91 12.60 12.46
C GLU A 122 -15.81 13.78 12.11
N PHE A 123 -16.18 13.92 10.83
CA PHE A 123 -17.15 14.96 10.43
C PHE A 123 -18.51 14.75 11.07
N LEU A 124 -19.02 13.52 11.11
CA LEU A 124 -20.31 13.22 11.75
C LEU A 124 -20.27 13.54 13.25
N ARG A 125 -19.19 13.08 13.93
CA ARG A 125 -18.95 13.33 15.36
C ARG A 125 -18.90 14.84 15.64
N PHE A 126 -18.11 15.57 14.87
CA PHE A 126 -17.93 17.01 15.03
C PHE A 126 -19.23 17.79 14.88
N ASN A 127 -20.15 17.33 14.04
CA ASN A 127 -21.47 17.92 13.84
C ASN A 127 -22.52 17.36 14.81
N GLY A 128 -22.11 16.69 15.88
CA GLY A 128 -23.02 16.19 16.92
C GLY A 128 -23.90 15.01 16.50
N ILE A 129 -23.58 14.35 15.39
CA ILE A 129 -24.32 13.21 14.85
C ILE A 129 -23.88 11.92 15.51
N GLY A 130 -24.82 11.06 15.88
CA GLY A 130 -24.58 9.79 16.54
C GLY A 130 -24.78 9.84 18.05
N SER A 131 -25.07 8.68 18.65
CA SER A 131 -25.21 8.55 20.10
C SER A 131 -23.87 8.27 20.80
N ALA A 132 -23.77 8.56 22.08
CA ALA A 132 -22.59 8.20 22.87
C ALA A 132 -22.32 6.68 22.82
N SER A 133 -23.39 5.86 22.86
CA SER A 133 -23.26 4.39 22.75
C SER A 133 -22.70 3.94 21.40
N PHE A 134 -23.06 4.61 20.30
CA PHE A 134 -22.53 4.34 18.97
C PHE A 134 -21.02 4.63 18.93
N TRP A 135 -20.58 5.79 19.42
CA TRP A 135 -19.17 6.18 19.42
C TRP A 135 -18.32 5.29 20.35
N ASN A 136 -18.85 4.94 21.53
CA ASN A 136 -18.17 4.00 22.42
C ASN A 136 -18.07 2.58 21.80
N TRP A 137 -19.10 2.15 21.06
CA TRP A 137 -19.06 0.86 20.36
C TRP A 137 -18.01 0.82 19.25
N LEU A 138 -17.80 1.93 18.51
CA LEU A 138 -16.75 2.03 17.50
C LEU A 138 -15.34 1.88 18.08
N SER A 139 -15.16 2.26 19.35
CA SER A 139 -13.89 2.12 20.08
C SER A 139 -12.67 2.70 19.37
N ILE A 140 -12.83 3.84 18.71
CA ILE A 140 -11.74 4.56 18.05
C ILE A 140 -11.00 5.40 19.09
N ASP A 141 -9.67 5.42 19.02
CA ASP A 141 -8.82 6.15 19.96
C ASP A 141 -9.21 7.65 20.02
N GLY A 142 -9.36 8.18 21.24
CA GLY A 142 -9.74 9.58 21.48
C GLY A 142 -11.19 9.95 21.12
N ILE A 143 -12.03 8.98 20.70
CA ILE A 143 -13.45 9.20 20.40
C ILE A 143 -14.32 8.52 21.46
N THR A 144 -14.92 9.34 22.35
CA THR A 144 -15.79 8.85 23.42
C THR A 144 -17.27 9.26 23.28
N GLY A 145 -17.60 10.11 22.32
CA GLY A 145 -18.96 10.58 22.08
C GLY A 145 -19.03 11.70 21.06
N PRO A 146 -20.23 12.18 20.70
CA PRO A 146 -20.36 13.32 19.82
C PRO A 146 -19.85 14.59 20.51
N VAL A 147 -19.42 15.55 19.70
CA VAL A 147 -19.06 16.89 20.21
C VAL A 147 -20.34 17.60 20.66
N THR A 148 -20.38 18.06 21.90
CA THR A 148 -21.55 18.74 22.48
C THR A 148 -21.52 20.25 22.30
N ASN A 149 -20.31 20.84 22.24
CA ASN A 149 -20.12 22.27 22.02
C ASN A 149 -19.79 22.49 20.55
N LEU A 150 -20.84 22.59 19.72
CA LEU A 150 -20.67 22.82 18.27
C LEU A 150 -20.11 24.23 18.05
N THR A 151 -19.08 24.32 17.23
CA THR A 151 -18.50 25.57 16.77
C THR A 151 -19.06 25.94 15.40
N ASP A 152 -18.83 27.18 14.96
CA ASP A 152 -19.21 27.63 13.60
C ASP A 152 -18.40 26.96 12.48
N SER A 153 -17.43 26.14 12.84
CA SER A 153 -16.63 25.40 11.87
C SER A 153 -17.39 24.19 11.34
N TRP A 154 -17.35 23.98 10.04
CA TRP A 154 -17.93 22.81 9.38
C TRP A 154 -17.08 21.54 9.48
N ARG A 155 -15.85 21.64 9.99
CA ARG A 155 -14.85 20.55 10.10
C ARG A 155 -14.21 20.51 11.48
N PRO A 156 -13.63 19.36 11.87
CA PRO A 156 -12.83 19.26 13.09
C PRO A 156 -11.73 20.32 13.13
N THR A 157 -11.53 20.95 14.29
CA THR A 157 -10.53 22.00 14.52
C THR A 157 -9.41 21.55 15.43
N GLU A 158 -9.51 20.37 16.01
CA GLU A 158 -8.45 19.77 16.80
C GLU A 158 -7.20 19.56 15.94
N PHE A 159 -6.02 19.85 16.50
CA PHE A 159 -4.76 19.52 15.84
C PHE A 159 -4.62 18.00 15.74
N TRP A 160 -4.22 17.49 14.59
CA TRP A 160 -4.05 16.07 14.36
C TRP A 160 -5.32 15.21 14.48
N TRP A 161 -6.53 15.75 14.33
CA TRP A 161 -7.78 14.97 14.36
C TRP A 161 -7.76 13.78 13.36
N TRP A 162 -7.15 13.96 12.22
CA TRP A 162 -6.98 12.95 11.19
C TRP A 162 -6.02 11.82 11.58
N TRP A 163 -5.23 11.99 12.65
CA TRP A 163 -4.33 10.95 13.19
C TRP A 163 -5.11 9.75 13.70
N ARG A 164 -6.29 9.95 14.23
CA ARG A 164 -7.17 8.89 14.73
C ARG A 164 -7.55 7.87 13.66
N ALA A 165 -7.55 8.25 12.40
CA ALA A 165 -7.78 7.36 11.27
C ALA A 165 -6.79 6.20 11.18
N THR A 166 -5.62 6.31 11.79
CA THR A 166 -4.61 5.25 11.86
C THR A 166 -4.68 4.41 13.13
N ARG A 167 -5.70 4.62 13.99
CA ARG A 167 -5.88 3.90 15.26
C ARG A 167 -7.32 3.45 15.46
N VAL A 168 -7.95 2.94 14.42
CA VAL A 168 -9.34 2.46 14.49
C VAL A 168 -9.46 1.00 14.93
N ILE A 169 -8.35 0.25 14.98
CA ILE A 169 -8.32 -1.15 15.41
C ILE A 169 -7.77 -1.23 16.83
N ASN A 170 -8.66 -1.50 17.79
CA ASN A 170 -8.28 -1.67 19.18
C ASN A 170 -8.05 -3.17 19.50
N THR A 171 -7.04 -3.45 20.30
CA THR A 171 -6.77 -4.78 20.85
C THR A 171 -7.43 -4.88 22.24
N PHE A 172 -8.25 -5.90 22.44
CA PHE A 172 -8.95 -6.15 23.70
C PHE A 172 -8.42 -7.39 24.38
N GLU A 173 -8.24 -7.30 25.70
CA GLU A 173 -8.02 -8.45 26.57
C GLU A 173 -9.04 -8.40 27.72
N ASN A 174 -9.80 -9.47 27.91
CA ASN A 174 -10.88 -9.56 28.93
C ASN A 174 -11.89 -8.40 28.86
N GLY A 175 -12.15 -7.86 27.67
CA GLY A 175 -13.08 -6.74 27.45
C GLY A 175 -12.48 -5.36 27.76
N VAL A 176 -11.20 -5.27 28.09
CA VAL A 176 -10.47 -4.02 28.31
C VAL A 176 -9.60 -3.73 27.09
N GLY A 177 -9.68 -2.51 26.56
CA GLY A 177 -8.79 -2.06 25.50
C GLY A 177 -7.36 -1.91 26.00
N LEU A 178 -6.42 -2.60 25.37
CA LEU A 178 -5.01 -2.57 25.71
C LEU A 178 -4.24 -1.57 24.87
N ASP A 179 -4.43 -1.63 23.55
CA ASP A 179 -3.63 -0.87 22.61
C ASP A 179 -4.37 -0.74 21.28
N TYR A 180 -4.00 0.28 20.50
CA TYR A 180 -4.51 0.49 19.17
C TYR A 180 -3.45 0.12 18.12
N THR A 181 -3.81 -0.79 17.23
CA THR A 181 -2.94 -1.15 16.10
C THR A 181 -2.73 0.08 15.22
N ILE A 182 -1.47 0.42 15.00
CA ILE A 182 -1.10 1.46 14.04
C ILE A 182 -1.28 0.87 12.63
N HIS A 183 -2.12 1.51 11.81
CA HIS A 183 -2.32 1.14 10.42
C HIS A 183 -2.36 2.40 9.56
N GLU A 184 -1.32 2.59 8.82
CA GLU A 184 -1.24 3.69 7.87
C GLU A 184 -1.93 3.32 6.55
N PHE A 185 -2.30 4.33 5.81
CA PHE A 185 -2.99 4.18 4.53
C PHE A 185 -2.49 5.26 3.55
N PRO A 186 -2.67 5.07 2.23
CA PRO A 186 -1.94 5.84 1.23
C PRO A 186 -2.06 7.36 1.34
N VAL A 187 -3.26 7.91 1.62
CA VAL A 187 -3.39 9.37 1.77
C VAL A 187 -2.69 9.87 3.03
N PHE A 188 -2.71 9.09 4.12
CA PHE A 188 -2.04 9.44 5.36
C PHE A 188 -0.52 9.55 5.16
N SER A 189 0.12 8.52 4.63
CA SER A 189 1.57 8.54 4.34
C SER A 189 1.93 9.64 3.33
N SER A 190 1.04 9.90 2.35
CA SER A 190 1.23 11.01 1.40
C SER A 190 1.16 12.38 2.06
N LEU A 191 0.29 12.58 3.05
CA LEU A 191 0.17 13.84 3.81
C LEU A 191 1.36 14.06 4.74
N LEU A 192 1.82 13.01 5.42
CA LEU A 192 3.04 13.07 6.21
C LEU A 192 4.27 13.32 5.33
N GLY A 193 4.25 12.84 4.09
CA GLY A 193 5.38 12.90 3.19
C GLY A 193 6.49 11.93 3.57
N ASP A 194 6.14 10.84 4.25
CA ASP A 194 7.04 9.78 4.64
C ASP A 194 7.18 8.76 3.51
N LEU A 195 8.40 8.39 3.18
CA LEU A 195 8.71 7.42 2.12
C LEU A 195 8.76 6.00 2.71
N HIS A 196 7.72 5.66 3.46
CA HIS A 196 7.62 4.40 4.18
C HIS A 196 7.62 3.17 3.27
N PRO A 197 8.14 2.02 3.73
CA PRO A 197 8.18 0.77 2.96
C PRO A 197 6.81 0.32 2.45
N HIS A 198 5.74 0.42 3.27
CA HIS A 198 4.38 0.07 2.83
C HIS A 198 3.87 0.99 1.72
N PHE A 199 4.26 2.27 1.71
CA PHE A 199 3.96 3.20 0.63
C PHE A 199 4.75 2.85 -0.63
N LEU A 200 6.05 2.56 -0.50
CA LEU A 200 6.93 2.10 -1.58
C LEU A 200 6.45 0.77 -2.19
N SER A 201 5.76 -0.08 -1.43
CA SER A 201 5.26 -1.38 -1.88
C SER A 201 4.03 -1.30 -2.80
N LEU A 202 3.27 -0.21 -2.80
CA LEU A 202 2.00 -0.08 -3.54
C LEU A 202 2.08 -0.44 -5.03
N PRO A 203 3.11 0.00 -5.81
CA PRO A 203 3.26 -0.42 -7.20
C PRO A 203 3.47 -1.91 -7.35
N PHE A 204 4.22 -2.54 -6.43
CA PHE A 204 4.49 -3.98 -6.45
C PHE A 204 3.23 -4.79 -6.13
N VAL A 205 2.40 -4.34 -5.18
CA VAL A 205 1.10 -4.95 -4.88
C VAL A 205 0.20 -4.92 -6.12
N THR A 206 0.10 -3.78 -6.79
CA THR A 206 -0.73 -3.67 -8.02
C THR A 206 -0.18 -4.53 -9.16
N LEU A 207 1.14 -4.59 -9.31
CA LEU A 207 1.80 -5.45 -10.29
C LEU A 207 1.55 -6.93 -9.99
N PHE A 208 1.70 -7.34 -8.71
CA PHE A 208 1.41 -8.70 -8.26
C PHE A 208 -0.03 -9.12 -8.60
N LEU A 209 -1.00 -8.28 -8.24
CA LEU A 209 -2.41 -8.53 -8.55
C LEU A 209 -2.65 -8.63 -10.06
N GLY A 210 -1.99 -7.79 -10.85
CA GLY A 210 -2.05 -7.84 -12.31
C GLY A 210 -1.48 -9.15 -12.88
N LEU A 211 -0.34 -9.61 -12.38
CA LEU A 211 0.28 -10.86 -12.80
C LEU A 211 -0.56 -12.08 -12.40
N VAL A 212 -1.10 -12.11 -11.18
CA VAL A 212 -2.00 -13.18 -10.72
C VAL A 212 -3.27 -13.21 -11.55
N THR A 213 -3.88 -12.05 -11.80
CA THR A 213 -5.06 -11.94 -12.67
C THR A 213 -4.76 -12.45 -14.08
N ASN A 214 -3.64 -12.04 -14.66
CA ASN A 214 -3.20 -12.53 -15.97
C ASN A 214 -2.95 -14.04 -15.96
N PHE A 215 -2.33 -14.57 -14.90
CA PHE A 215 -2.10 -16.01 -14.76
C PHE A 215 -3.40 -16.80 -14.71
N ILE A 216 -4.38 -16.36 -13.91
CA ILE A 216 -5.66 -17.05 -13.75
C ILE A 216 -6.51 -16.99 -15.03
N LEU A 217 -6.53 -15.83 -15.69
CA LEU A 217 -7.45 -15.57 -16.82
C LEU A 217 -6.82 -15.77 -18.19
N SER A 218 -5.51 -16.02 -18.26
CA SER A 218 -4.83 -16.21 -19.54
C SER A 218 -5.17 -17.58 -20.14
N PRO A 219 -5.60 -17.65 -21.41
CA PRO A 219 -5.81 -18.91 -22.11
C PRO A 219 -4.50 -19.69 -22.32
N ARG A 220 -3.34 -19.06 -22.12
CA ARG A 220 -2.02 -19.69 -22.18
C ARG A 220 -1.67 -20.42 -20.88
N THR A 221 -2.39 -20.14 -19.78
CA THR A 221 -2.18 -20.84 -18.52
C THR A 221 -2.67 -22.27 -18.64
N VAL A 222 -1.73 -23.21 -18.62
CA VAL A 222 -2.04 -24.63 -18.68
C VAL A 222 -2.40 -25.10 -17.27
N MET A 223 -3.68 -25.18 -16.98
CA MET A 223 -4.18 -25.82 -15.76
C MET A 223 -4.57 -27.25 -16.04
N PRO A 224 -4.33 -28.20 -15.12
CA PRO A 224 -4.89 -29.55 -15.23
C PRO A 224 -6.41 -29.44 -15.30
N SER A 225 -7.00 -29.92 -16.39
CA SER A 225 -8.43 -29.73 -16.73
C SER A 225 -9.41 -30.29 -15.71
N ARG A 226 -8.94 -30.95 -14.65
CA ARG A 226 -9.77 -31.51 -13.59
C ARG A 226 -9.05 -31.56 -12.25
N PHE A 227 -9.14 -30.50 -11.52
CA PHE A 227 -8.67 -30.41 -10.12
C PHE A 227 -9.44 -31.37 -9.15
N PHE A 228 -10.54 -31.99 -9.60
CA PHE A 228 -11.46 -32.76 -8.79
C PHE A 228 -11.72 -34.20 -9.31
N ILE A 229 -10.74 -34.85 -9.97
CA ILE A 229 -11.00 -36.26 -10.34
C ILE A 229 -10.42 -37.16 -9.26
N VAL A 230 -11.33 -37.60 -8.42
CA VAL A 230 -11.12 -38.52 -7.30
C VAL A 230 -10.58 -39.90 -7.74
N ASN A 231 -10.55 -40.26 -9.04
CA ASN A 231 -10.21 -41.58 -9.54
C ASN A 231 -8.97 -41.66 -10.46
N LEU A 232 -8.11 -40.64 -10.50
CA LEU A 232 -6.89 -40.81 -11.29
C LEU A 232 -5.76 -41.40 -10.42
N PRO A 233 -4.93 -42.34 -11.00
CA PRO A 233 -3.75 -42.83 -10.30
C PRO A 233 -2.82 -41.63 -9.94
N LEU A 234 -2.29 -41.64 -8.73
CA LEU A 234 -1.44 -40.57 -8.15
C LEU A 234 -0.34 -40.14 -9.13
N ARG A 235 0.27 -41.06 -9.85
CA ARG A 235 1.28 -40.80 -10.87
C ARG A 235 0.78 -39.86 -11.98
N LYS A 236 -0.46 -40.05 -12.47
CA LYS A 236 -1.03 -39.17 -13.51
C LYS A 236 -1.36 -37.80 -12.98
N VAL A 237 -1.84 -37.70 -11.75
CA VAL A 237 -2.10 -36.46 -11.07
C VAL A 237 -0.78 -35.69 -10.92
N LEU A 238 0.27 -36.33 -10.38
CA LEU A 238 1.59 -35.73 -10.20
C LEU A 238 2.19 -35.26 -11.53
N THR A 239 2.13 -36.06 -12.59
CA THR A 239 2.60 -35.68 -13.92
C THR A 239 1.87 -34.45 -14.47
N ALA A 240 0.54 -34.37 -14.28
CA ALA A 240 -0.25 -33.21 -14.71
C ALA A 240 0.15 -31.94 -13.96
N TYR A 241 0.37 -32.03 -12.64
CA TYR A 241 0.87 -30.91 -11.84
C TYR A 241 2.27 -30.43 -12.24
N VAL A 242 3.21 -31.36 -12.38
CA VAL A 242 4.58 -31.05 -12.81
C VAL A 242 4.57 -30.39 -14.20
N SER A 243 3.79 -30.94 -15.14
CA SER A 243 3.63 -30.33 -16.48
C SER A 243 3.02 -28.92 -16.40
N ALA A 244 2.00 -28.71 -15.56
CA ALA A 244 1.40 -27.39 -15.37
C ALA A 244 2.41 -26.40 -14.78
N VAL A 245 3.21 -26.79 -13.78
CA VAL A 245 4.25 -25.94 -13.20
C VAL A 245 5.31 -25.58 -14.25
N ILE A 246 5.80 -26.54 -15.02
CA ILE A 246 6.81 -26.30 -16.07
C ILE A 246 6.27 -25.37 -17.16
N ASN A 247 5.05 -25.61 -17.64
CA ASN A 247 4.45 -24.80 -18.70
C ASN A 247 4.10 -23.37 -18.27
N ASN A 248 3.89 -23.16 -16.98
CA ASN A 248 3.61 -21.83 -16.41
C ASN A 248 4.83 -21.24 -15.68
N ALA A 249 6.02 -21.86 -15.77
CA ALA A 249 7.21 -21.46 -15.02
C ALA A 249 7.57 -19.97 -15.17
N PRO A 250 7.51 -19.33 -16.37
CA PRO A 250 7.85 -17.92 -16.49
C PRO A 250 6.93 -17.02 -15.66
N GLN A 251 5.61 -17.28 -15.67
CA GLN A 251 4.64 -16.49 -14.89
C GLN A 251 4.82 -16.74 -13.39
N LEU A 252 5.02 -18.00 -12.97
CA LEU A 252 5.23 -18.36 -11.57
C LEU A 252 6.51 -17.76 -11.01
N ILE A 253 7.59 -17.72 -11.82
CA ILE A 253 8.86 -17.07 -11.44
C ILE A 253 8.64 -15.57 -11.24
N CYS A 254 7.97 -14.89 -12.18
CA CYS A 254 7.65 -13.46 -12.05
C CYS A 254 6.81 -13.18 -10.80
N ILE A 255 5.76 -13.97 -10.56
CA ILE A 255 4.90 -13.84 -9.36
C ILE A 255 5.73 -14.05 -8.09
N GLY A 256 6.57 -15.08 -8.05
CA GLY A 256 7.43 -15.37 -6.90
C GLY A 256 8.45 -14.27 -6.63
N PHE A 257 9.04 -13.70 -7.71
CA PHE A 257 9.99 -12.59 -7.57
C PHE A 257 9.33 -11.33 -6.99
N ILE A 258 8.13 -10.99 -7.45
CA ILE A 258 7.37 -9.84 -6.91
C ILE A 258 6.95 -10.09 -5.46
N LEU A 259 6.54 -11.31 -5.11
CA LEU A 259 6.24 -11.65 -3.70
C LEU A 259 7.47 -11.50 -2.80
N GLY A 260 8.65 -11.94 -3.26
CA GLY A 260 9.89 -11.74 -2.53
C GLY A 260 10.31 -10.28 -2.39
N ALA A 261 9.84 -9.40 -3.27
CA ALA A 261 10.07 -7.96 -3.19
C ALA A 261 9.10 -7.24 -2.23
N LEU A 262 8.00 -7.90 -1.83
CA LEU A 262 6.99 -7.37 -0.91
C LEU A 262 7.25 -7.76 0.56
N GLY A 263 8.04 -8.79 0.82
CA GLY A 263 8.44 -9.29 2.15
C GLY A 263 9.80 -8.83 2.54
#